data_21e833a9668481a0a86cfeb80f8ba436
#
_entry.id   21e833a9668481a0a86cfeb80f8ba436
#
_cell.length_a   1.000
_cell.length_b   1.000
_cell.length_c   1.000
_cell.angle_alpha   90.00
_cell.angle_beta   90.00
_cell.angle_gamma   90.00
#
_symmetry.space_group_name_H-M   'P 1'
#
loop_
_entity.id
_entity.type
_entity.pdbx_description
1 polymer ?
#
loop_
_entity_poly.entity_id
_entity_poly.type
_entity_poly.pdbx_seq_one_letter_code
_entity_poly.pdbx_strand_id
1 'polypeptide(L)'
;MEIFPLFSILIVLSAGFAYINFRILKLPDSIGLMLVSLLFSILILIIGHFYPSLIDVLSATLESIDFSELLLEGMLSFMLFAGAIHIKYEDLKSERLTIVLFSTLSVIISTFVVGFASYYLLQVFGINVNIIHALLFGALISPTDPIAVLSILKSAGVSKSLETKIAGESLFNDGVAVVVFITILKLAQPGADINAMSILFLFGQEAVGGIFLGILVGGLGYKLISHIDNYQVEVLLTLAIVMQVGTLAHYIHVSGPLAMVAAGVITGNHGKEFGMSKVTNEYIDKFWELIDGILNAILFVLI
;
A
#
# COMPACT_ATOMS: atom_id res chain seq x y z
N MET A 1 22.48 10.55 -4.65
CA MET A 1 21.94 11.82 -4.08
C MET A 1 21.75 11.63 -2.59
N GLU A 2 21.92 12.67 -1.78
CA GLU A 2 21.58 12.55 -0.36
C GLU A 2 20.05 12.41 -0.22
N ILE A 3 19.58 11.51 0.63
CA ILE A 3 18.14 11.20 0.83
C ILE A 3 17.36 12.45 1.26
N PHE A 4 17.97 13.32 2.03
CA PHE A 4 17.32 14.51 2.58
C PHE A 4 16.82 15.53 1.53
N PRO A 5 17.60 15.94 0.50
CA PRO A 5 17.13 16.84 -0.54
C PRO A 5 15.93 16.27 -1.32
N LEU A 6 15.93 14.98 -1.59
CA LEU A 6 14.81 14.30 -2.26
C LEU A 6 13.53 14.40 -1.45
N PHE A 7 13.58 13.96 -0.18
CA PHE A 7 12.42 14.07 0.72
C PHE A 7 11.94 15.52 0.88
N SER A 8 12.88 16.48 0.93
CA SER A 8 12.54 17.90 1.00
C SER A 8 11.73 18.35 -0.21
N ILE A 9 12.15 18.00 -1.43
CA ILE A 9 11.43 18.33 -2.66
C ILE A 9 10.04 17.68 -2.66
N LEU A 10 9.94 16.40 -2.34
CA LEU A 10 8.66 15.69 -2.34
C LEU A 10 7.67 16.29 -1.33
N ILE A 11 8.11 16.61 -0.13
CA ILE A 11 7.25 17.24 0.89
C ILE A 11 6.83 18.65 0.44
N VAL A 12 7.74 19.45 -0.11
CA VAL A 12 7.41 20.80 -0.58
C VAL A 12 6.39 20.75 -1.72
N LEU A 13 6.57 19.85 -2.69
CA LEU A 13 5.62 19.67 -3.79
C LEU A 13 4.27 19.16 -3.26
N SER A 14 4.26 18.14 -2.41
CA SER A 14 3.04 17.60 -1.80
C SER A 14 2.27 18.67 -1.03
N ALA A 15 2.95 19.46 -0.22
CA ALA A 15 2.34 20.58 0.51
C ALA A 15 1.79 21.65 -0.42
N GLY A 16 2.53 21.99 -1.49
CA GLY A 16 2.10 22.95 -2.52
C GLY A 16 0.83 22.47 -3.25
N PHE A 17 0.81 21.20 -3.66
CA PHE A 17 -0.33 20.60 -4.36
C PHE A 17 -1.55 20.46 -3.45
N ALA A 18 -1.36 20.06 -2.20
CA ALA A 18 -2.42 20.02 -1.20
C ALA A 18 -3.01 21.43 -0.96
N TYR A 19 -2.16 22.45 -0.88
CA TYR A 19 -2.60 23.83 -0.73
C TYR A 19 -3.41 24.31 -1.96
N ILE A 20 -2.95 23.99 -3.17
CA ILE A 20 -3.69 24.32 -4.41
C ILE A 20 -5.05 23.63 -4.41
N ASN A 21 -5.11 22.33 -4.06
CA ASN A 21 -6.37 21.62 -3.96
C ASN A 21 -7.31 22.27 -2.96
N PHE A 22 -6.84 22.50 -1.73
CA PHE A 22 -7.64 23.07 -0.65
C PHE A 22 -8.18 24.46 -1.00
N ARG A 23 -7.37 25.30 -1.64
CA ARG A 23 -7.73 26.70 -1.92
C ARG A 23 -8.53 26.88 -3.20
N ILE A 24 -8.23 26.10 -4.23
CA ILE A 24 -8.71 26.33 -5.62
C ILE A 24 -9.67 25.24 -6.05
N LEU A 25 -9.25 23.95 -6.05
CA LEU A 25 -10.02 22.86 -6.63
C LEU A 25 -11.13 22.38 -5.71
N LYS A 26 -10.85 22.30 -4.41
CA LYS A 26 -11.81 21.83 -3.36
C LYS A 26 -12.33 20.41 -3.65
N LEU A 27 -11.52 19.59 -4.27
CA LEU A 27 -11.79 18.18 -4.52
C LEU A 27 -11.42 17.35 -3.27
N PRO A 28 -11.93 16.11 -3.12
CA PRO A 28 -11.39 15.17 -2.15
C PRO A 28 -9.87 15.10 -2.25
N ASP A 29 -9.17 15.05 -1.11
CA ASP A 29 -7.72 15.31 -1.04
C ASP A 29 -6.91 14.44 -2.01
N SER A 30 -7.18 13.13 -2.06
CA SER A 30 -6.49 12.20 -2.97
C SER A 30 -6.71 12.54 -4.45
N ILE A 31 -7.96 12.82 -4.83
CA ILE A 31 -8.30 13.16 -6.23
C ILE A 31 -7.66 14.50 -6.62
N GLY A 32 -7.70 15.47 -5.72
CA GLY A 32 -7.13 16.79 -5.96
C GLY A 32 -5.61 16.74 -6.11
N LEU A 33 -4.93 16.02 -5.23
CA LEU A 33 -3.49 15.80 -5.30
C LEU A 33 -3.09 15.10 -6.61
N MET A 34 -3.75 14.00 -6.95
CA MET A 34 -3.50 13.26 -8.19
C MET A 34 -3.68 14.16 -9.43
N LEU A 35 -4.75 14.96 -9.48
CA LEU A 35 -5.00 15.85 -10.61
C LEU A 35 -3.92 16.94 -10.74
N VAL A 36 -3.53 17.58 -9.62
CA VAL A 36 -2.50 18.61 -9.62
C VAL A 36 -1.15 18.02 -10.00
N SER A 37 -0.80 16.83 -9.48
CA SER A 37 0.44 16.12 -9.83
C SER A 37 0.50 15.78 -11.31
N LEU A 38 -0.59 15.24 -11.87
CA LEU A 38 -0.69 14.93 -13.30
C LEU A 38 -0.51 16.17 -14.16
N LEU A 39 -1.19 17.27 -13.83
CA LEU A 39 -1.04 18.54 -14.56
C LEU A 39 0.38 19.10 -14.47
N PHE A 40 1.00 18.99 -13.30
CA PHE A 40 2.38 19.39 -13.09
C PHE A 40 3.36 18.52 -13.89
N SER A 41 3.17 17.20 -13.95
CA SER A 41 3.98 16.28 -14.76
C SER A 41 3.86 16.60 -16.26
N ILE A 42 2.65 16.85 -16.75
CA ILE A 42 2.43 17.28 -18.14
C ILE A 42 3.16 18.62 -18.41
N LEU A 43 3.09 19.57 -17.48
CA LEU A 43 3.78 20.85 -17.60
C LEU A 43 5.31 20.67 -17.68
N ILE A 44 5.88 19.81 -16.83
CA ILE A 44 7.32 19.47 -16.86
C ILE A 44 7.70 18.86 -18.21
N LEU A 45 6.91 17.94 -18.74
CA LEU A 45 7.17 17.33 -20.05
C LEU A 45 7.14 18.36 -21.19
N ILE A 46 6.19 19.29 -21.17
CA ILE A 46 6.11 20.38 -22.15
C ILE A 46 7.33 21.30 -22.04
N ILE A 47 7.70 21.73 -20.83
CA ILE A 47 8.89 22.58 -20.60
C ILE A 47 10.15 21.82 -21.01
N GLY A 48 10.26 20.55 -20.67
CA GLY A 48 11.41 19.69 -21.00
C GLY A 48 11.60 19.49 -22.50
N HIS A 49 10.52 19.55 -23.28
CA HIS A 49 10.66 19.57 -24.74
C HIS A 49 11.47 20.77 -25.25
N PHE A 50 11.36 21.94 -24.60
CA PHE A 50 12.12 23.15 -24.93
C PHE A 50 13.47 23.23 -24.20
N TYR A 51 13.60 22.56 -23.05
CA TYR A 51 14.79 22.55 -22.19
C TYR A 51 15.18 21.13 -21.80
N PRO A 52 15.80 20.33 -22.72
CA PRO A 52 16.13 18.90 -22.45
C PRO A 52 16.99 18.70 -21.20
N SER A 53 17.89 19.61 -20.89
CA SER A 53 18.74 19.53 -19.70
C SER A 53 17.97 19.46 -18.37
N LEU A 54 16.74 19.99 -18.34
CA LEU A 54 15.86 19.86 -17.17
C LEU A 54 15.42 18.40 -16.97
N ILE A 55 15.03 17.74 -18.06
CA ILE A 55 14.62 16.33 -18.02
C ILE A 55 15.80 15.45 -17.61
N ASP A 56 17.00 15.70 -18.14
CA ASP A 56 18.20 14.92 -17.81
C ASP A 56 18.50 14.99 -16.30
N VAL A 57 18.39 16.17 -15.69
CA VAL A 57 18.60 16.35 -14.25
C VAL A 57 17.53 15.63 -13.43
N LEU A 58 16.26 15.73 -13.83
CA LEU A 58 15.16 15.06 -13.13
C LEU A 58 15.26 13.54 -13.27
N SER A 59 15.55 13.03 -14.47
CA SER A 59 15.73 11.59 -14.70
C SER A 59 16.89 11.03 -13.89
N ALA A 60 18.06 11.70 -13.91
CA ALA A 60 19.21 11.29 -13.12
C ALA A 60 18.91 11.26 -11.59
N THR A 61 18.05 12.18 -11.14
CA THR A 61 17.59 12.21 -9.73
C THR A 61 16.70 11.01 -9.42
N LEU A 62 15.73 10.72 -10.28
CA LEU A 62 14.79 9.61 -10.10
C LEU A 62 15.49 8.25 -10.21
N GLU A 63 16.41 8.08 -11.17
CA GLU A 63 17.18 6.85 -11.35
C GLU A 63 18.11 6.52 -10.17
N SER A 64 18.45 7.51 -9.35
CA SER A 64 19.27 7.30 -8.14
C SER A 64 18.50 6.69 -6.96
N ILE A 65 17.18 6.51 -7.09
CA ILE A 65 16.29 6.00 -6.05
C ILE A 65 15.94 4.56 -6.37
N ASP A 66 16.09 3.65 -5.41
CA ASP A 66 15.41 2.37 -5.50
C ASP A 66 13.92 2.57 -5.19
N PHE A 67 13.18 2.80 -6.27
CA PHE A 67 11.75 3.10 -6.23
C PHE A 67 10.95 1.92 -5.67
N SER A 68 11.39 0.69 -5.95
CA SER A 68 10.73 -0.52 -5.48
C SER A 68 10.85 -0.66 -3.96
N GLU A 69 12.05 -0.48 -3.43
CA GLU A 69 12.30 -0.55 -1.99
C GLU A 69 11.55 0.57 -1.25
N LEU A 70 11.63 1.81 -1.76
CA LEU A 70 10.96 2.95 -1.14
C LEU A 70 9.44 2.78 -1.10
N LEU A 71 8.82 2.36 -2.21
CA LEU A 71 7.38 2.22 -2.31
C LEU A 71 6.87 0.97 -1.60
N LEU A 72 7.42 -0.21 -1.91
CA LEU A 72 6.86 -1.48 -1.43
C LEU A 72 7.26 -1.77 0.01
N GLU A 73 8.51 -1.54 0.39
CA GLU A 73 8.98 -1.84 1.74
C GLU A 73 8.76 -0.67 2.70
N GLY A 74 8.96 0.55 2.24
CA GLY A 74 8.76 1.76 3.02
C GLY A 74 7.29 2.18 3.06
N MET A 75 6.86 2.93 2.06
CA MET A 75 5.59 3.66 2.09
C MET A 75 4.37 2.75 2.24
N LEU A 76 4.27 1.68 1.42
CA LEU A 76 3.14 0.74 1.45
C LEU A 76 2.99 0.08 2.82
N SER A 77 4.09 -0.28 3.48
CA SER A 77 4.07 -0.88 4.80
C SER A 77 3.42 0.02 5.85
N PHE A 78 3.80 1.30 5.88
CA PHE A 78 3.20 2.28 6.80
C PHE A 78 1.73 2.55 6.49
N MET A 79 1.37 2.69 5.21
CA MET A 79 0.00 2.93 4.77
C MET A 79 -0.92 1.75 5.10
N LEU A 80 -0.48 0.52 4.86
CA LEU A 80 -1.26 -0.68 5.20
C LEU A 80 -1.47 -0.83 6.70
N PHE A 81 -0.45 -0.56 7.51
CA PHE A 81 -0.60 -0.56 8.96
C PHE A 81 -1.56 0.55 9.43
N ALA A 82 -1.41 1.77 8.87
CA ALA A 82 -2.29 2.90 9.17
C ALA A 82 -3.76 2.60 8.81
N GLY A 83 -4.00 2.00 7.65
CA GLY A 83 -5.34 1.54 7.27
C GLY A 83 -5.88 0.45 8.21
N ALA A 84 -5.03 -0.54 8.51
CA ALA A 84 -5.41 -1.70 9.32
C ALA A 84 -5.72 -1.37 10.79
N ILE A 85 -5.01 -0.42 11.40
CA ILE A 85 -5.18 -0.06 12.81
C ILE A 85 -6.54 0.57 13.12
N HIS A 86 -7.22 1.12 12.10
CA HIS A 86 -8.54 1.73 12.21
C HIS A 86 -9.69 0.74 12.00
N ILE A 87 -9.42 -0.46 11.45
CA ILE A 87 -10.46 -1.45 11.18
C ILE A 87 -10.85 -2.20 12.45
N LYS A 88 -12.15 -2.23 12.75
CA LYS A 88 -12.67 -3.00 13.88
C LYS A 88 -12.71 -4.50 13.54
N TYR A 89 -12.11 -5.31 14.39
CA TYR A 89 -12.06 -6.77 14.22
C TYR A 89 -13.46 -7.41 14.13
N GLU A 90 -14.43 -6.92 14.90
CA GLU A 90 -15.80 -7.43 14.86
C GLU A 90 -16.46 -7.20 13.51
N ASP A 91 -16.27 -6.01 12.92
CA ASP A 91 -16.80 -5.65 11.61
C ASP A 91 -16.10 -6.52 10.54
N LEU A 92 -14.78 -6.71 10.63
CA LEU A 92 -14.00 -7.58 9.74
C LEU A 92 -14.46 -9.05 9.86
N LYS A 93 -14.67 -9.53 11.08
CA LYS A 93 -15.11 -10.91 11.36
C LYS A 93 -16.50 -11.19 10.75
N SER A 94 -17.42 -10.24 10.82
CA SER A 94 -18.78 -10.40 10.27
C SER A 94 -18.76 -10.55 8.74
N GLU A 95 -17.81 -9.89 8.05
CA GLU A 95 -17.69 -9.83 6.59
C GLU A 95 -16.52 -10.66 6.03
N ARG A 96 -15.86 -11.46 6.90
CA ARG A 96 -14.60 -12.15 6.59
C ARG A 96 -14.61 -12.96 5.30
N LEU A 97 -15.70 -13.70 5.03
CA LEU A 97 -15.78 -14.54 3.84
C LEU A 97 -15.83 -13.70 2.57
N THR A 98 -16.63 -12.64 2.58
CA THR A 98 -16.72 -11.68 1.47
C THR A 98 -15.37 -11.03 1.22
N ILE A 99 -14.74 -10.51 2.28
CA ILE A 99 -13.44 -9.82 2.18
C ILE A 99 -12.36 -10.78 1.64
N VAL A 100 -12.20 -11.97 2.20
CA VAL A 100 -11.19 -12.93 1.74
C VAL A 100 -11.44 -13.38 0.31
N LEU A 101 -12.69 -13.66 -0.07
CA LEU A 101 -13.01 -14.07 -1.43
C LEU A 101 -12.76 -12.93 -2.43
N PHE A 102 -13.23 -11.74 -2.14
CA PHE A 102 -13.05 -10.61 -3.05
C PHE A 102 -11.59 -10.15 -3.12
N SER A 103 -10.87 -10.05 -2.01
CA SER A 103 -9.46 -9.65 -2.04
C SER A 103 -8.54 -10.68 -2.72
N THR A 104 -8.92 -11.96 -2.72
CA THR A 104 -8.07 -13.02 -3.32
C THR A 104 -8.48 -13.34 -4.75
N LEU A 105 -9.76 -13.72 -4.96
CA LEU A 105 -10.22 -14.15 -6.27
C LEU A 105 -10.25 -13.00 -7.27
N SER A 106 -10.65 -11.77 -6.85
CA SER A 106 -10.66 -10.65 -7.76
C SER A 106 -9.26 -10.29 -8.25
N VAL A 107 -8.28 -10.28 -7.37
CA VAL A 107 -6.87 -10.03 -7.74
C VAL A 107 -6.36 -11.09 -8.71
N ILE A 108 -6.59 -12.38 -8.41
CA ILE A 108 -6.15 -13.46 -9.29
C ILE A 108 -6.83 -13.35 -10.67
N ILE A 109 -8.16 -13.23 -10.69
CA ILE A 109 -8.92 -13.13 -11.96
C ILE A 109 -8.50 -11.88 -12.73
N SER A 110 -8.40 -10.73 -12.08
CA SER A 110 -7.96 -9.48 -12.70
C SER A 110 -6.54 -9.60 -13.27
N THR A 111 -5.60 -10.21 -12.54
CA THR A 111 -4.24 -10.47 -13.00
C THR A 111 -4.23 -11.23 -14.33
N PHE A 112 -5.01 -12.30 -14.42
CA PHE A 112 -5.08 -13.10 -15.66
C PHE A 112 -5.83 -12.35 -16.77
N VAL A 113 -6.98 -11.73 -16.48
CA VAL A 113 -7.76 -10.99 -17.48
C VAL A 113 -6.97 -9.83 -18.06
N VAL A 114 -6.39 -9.00 -17.21
CA VAL A 114 -5.58 -7.85 -17.63
C VAL A 114 -4.29 -8.32 -18.31
N GLY A 115 -3.63 -9.34 -17.75
CA GLY A 115 -2.41 -9.91 -18.31
C GLY A 115 -2.62 -10.46 -19.72
N PHE A 116 -3.63 -11.31 -19.92
CA PHE A 116 -3.95 -11.84 -21.26
C PHE A 116 -4.44 -10.75 -22.22
N ALA A 117 -5.29 -9.84 -21.76
CA ALA A 117 -5.77 -8.72 -22.59
C ALA A 117 -4.60 -7.86 -23.07
N SER A 118 -3.66 -7.52 -22.18
CA SER A 118 -2.46 -6.74 -22.52
C SER A 118 -1.56 -7.50 -23.47
N TYR A 119 -1.34 -8.81 -23.24
CA TYR A 119 -0.55 -9.64 -24.11
C TYR A 119 -1.06 -9.66 -25.55
N TYR A 120 -2.35 -9.94 -25.76
CA TYR A 120 -2.95 -9.96 -27.09
C TYR A 120 -3.01 -8.58 -27.74
N LEU A 121 -3.32 -7.54 -26.96
CA LEU A 121 -3.36 -6.15 -27.44
C LEU A 121 -2.00 -5.72 -27.98
N LEU A 122 -0.92 -5.96 -27.23
CA LEU A 122 0.44 -5.60 -27.63
C LEU A 122 0.86 -6.36 -28.90
N GLN A 123 0.47 -7.62 -29.07
CA GLN A 123 0.71 -8.37 -30.29
C GLN A 123 0.03 -7.75 -31.53
N VAL A 124 -1.20 -7.23 -31.37
CA VAL A 124 -1.89 -6.50 -32.46
C VAL A 124 -1.10 -5.26 -32.91
N PHE A 125 -0.39 -4.61 -32.00
CA PHE A 125 0.48 -3.48 -32.32
C PHE A 125 1.90 -3.90 -32.76
N GLY A 126 2.15 -5.20 -32.94
CA GLY A 126 3.47 -5.70 -33.36
C GLY A 126 4.53 -5.69 -32.26
N ILE A 127 4.14 -5.50 -31.01
CA ILE A 127 5.05 -5.49 -29.85
C ILE A 127 5.07 -6.91 -29.25
N ASN A 128 6.20 -7.60 -29.39
CA ASN A 128 6.37 -8.94 -28.84
C ASN A 128 6.81 -8.88 -27.38
N VAL A 129 5.91 -9.19 -26.46
CA VAL A 129 6.16 -9.26 -25.02
C VAL A 129 5.98 -10.71 -24.56
N ASN A 130 6.79 -11.18 -23.63
CA ASN A 130 6.57 -12.49 -23.01
C ASN A 130 5.30 -12.45 -22.16
N ILE A 131 4.50 -13.51 -22.22
CA ILE A 131 3.25 -13.64 -21.45
C ILE A 131 3.45 -13.40 -19.94
N ILE A 132 4.61 -13.80 -19.41
CA ILE A 132 4.93 -13.66 -17.99
C ILE A 132 5.07 -12.18 -17.60
N HIS A 133 5.62 -11.32 -18.48
CA HIS A 133 5.69 -9.87 -18.24
C HIS A 133 4.32 -9.20 -18.33
N ALA A 134 3.46 -9.69 -19.23
CA ALA A 134 2.07 -9.23 -19.30
C ALA A 134 1.28 -9.64 -18.05
N LEU A 135 1.53 -10.82 -17.49
CA LEU A 135 0.93 -11.23 -16.20
C LEU A 135 1.46 -10.41 -15.02
N LEU A 136 2.75 -10.07 -15.01
CA LEU A 136 3.31 -9.14 -14.01
C LEU A 136 2.61 -7.77 -14.06
N PHE A 137 2.39 -7.25 -15.26
CA PHE A 137 1.62 -6.02 -15.45
C PHE A 137 0.18 -6.18 -14.96
N GLY A 138 -0.46 -7.33 -15.25
CA GLY A 138 -1.78 -7.66 -14.73
C GLY A 138 -1.81 -7.67 -13.20
N ALA A 139 -0.82 -8.29 -12.54
CA ALA A 139 -0.74 -8.32 -11.08
C ALA A 139 -0.53 -6.93 -10.48
N LEU A 140 0.28 -6.09 -11.12
CA LEU A 140 0.56 -4.73 -10.69
C LEU A 140 -0.69 -3.82 -10.69
N ILE A 141 -1.56 -4.00 -11.71
CA ILE A 141 -2.77 -3.17 -11.90
C ILE A 141 -4.00 -3.72 -11.16
N SER A 142 -3.94 -4.96 -10.67
CA SER A 142 -5.09 -5.66 -10.08
C SER A 142 -5.59 -5.11 -8.75
N PRO A 143 -4.74 -4.60 -7.83
CA PRO A 143 -5.23 -4.05 -6.57
C PRO A 143 -6.06 -2.78 -6.79
N THR A 144 -7.00 -2.53 -5.89
CA THR A 144 -7.93 -1.40 -5.95
C THR A 144 -7.77 -0.52 -4.72
N ASP A 145 -7.66 0.79 -4.91
CA ASP A 145 -7.64 1.77 -3.82
C ASP A 145 -9.06 2.28 -3.52
N PRO A 146 -9.56 2.15 -2.28
CA PRO A 146 -10.89 2.57 -1.91
C PRO A 146 -10.98 4.05 -1.48
N ILE A 147 -9.85 4.76 -1.29
CA ILE A 147 -9.82 6.08 -0.64
C ILE A 147 -10.77 7.06 -1.32
N ALA A 148 -10.68 7.19 -2.64
CA ALA A 148 -11.57 8.07 -3.41
C ALA A 148 -13.03 7.59 -3.36
N VAL A 149 -13.25 6.29 -3.50
CA VAL A 149 -14.60 5.69 -3.48
C VAL A 149 -15.25 5.82 -2.11
N LEU A 150 -14.52 5.51 -1.03
CA LEU A 150 -15.03 5.62 0.34
C LEU A 150 -15.40 7.05 0.72
N SER A 151 -14.64 8.07 0.27
CA SER A 151 -14.96 9.46 0.54
C SER A 151 -16.31 9.87 -0.07
N ILE A 152 -16.57 9.42 -1.30
CA ILE A 152 -17.85 9.65 -2.02
C ILE A 152 -18.99 8.85 -1.35
N LEU A 153 -18.76 7.58 -1.05
CA LEU A 153 -19.76 6.72 -0.46
C LEU A 153 -20.20 7.17 0.94
N LYS A 154 -19.25 7.62 1.77
CA LYS A 154 -19.55 8.20 3.09
C LYS A 154 -20.44 9.44 2.96
N SER A 155 -20.18 10.30 2.00
CA SER A 155 -21.03 11.46 1.73
C SER A 155 -22.42 11.09 1.23
N ALA A 156 -22.57 9.94 0.55
CA ALA A 156 -23.83 9.39 0.08
C ALA A 156 -24.60 8.60 1.16
N GLY A 157 -24.04 8.43 2.37
CA GLY A 157 -24.73 7.78 3.49
C GLY A 157 -24.90 6.26 3.33
N VAL A 158 -23.93 5.57 2.74
CA VAL A 158 -23.96 4.11 2.59
C VAL A 158 -23.90 3.39 3.95
N SER A 159 -24.30 2.12 3.96
CA SER A 159 -24.26 1.32 5.18
C SER A 159 -22.83 1.04 5.65
N LYS A 160 -22.62 1.00 6.97
CA LYS A 160 -21.34 0.67 7.58
C LYS A 160 -20.80 -0.69 7.13
N SER A 161 -21.66 -1.70 6.92
CA SER A 161 -21.28 -3.01 6.39
C SER A 161 -20.62 -2.90 5.00
N LEU A 162 -21.16 -2.04 4.12
CA LEU A 162 -20.58 -1.82 2.79
C LEU A 162 -19.23 -1.09 2.89
N GLU A 163 -19.11 -0.08 3.75
CA GLU A 163 -17.82 0.59 4.00
C GLU A 163 -16.77 -0.40 4.48
N THR A 164 -17.11 -1.26 5.44
CA THR A 164 -16.20 -2.29 5.97
C THR A 164 -15.79 -3.31 4.90
N LYS A 165 -16.73 -3.74 4.03
CA LYS A 165 -16.40 -4.65 2.93
C LYS A 165 -15.41 -4.04 1.97
N ILE A 166 -15.64 -2.80 1.55
CA ILE A 166 -14.78 -2.10 0.59
C ILE A 166 -13.40 -1.81 1.20
N ALA A 167 -13.36 -1.27 2.43
CA ALA A 167 -12.10 -0.99 3.11
C ALA A 167 -11.30 -2.26 3.41
N GLY A 168 -11.97 -3.31 3.88
CA GLY A 168 -11.33 -4.59 4.17
C GLY A 168 -10.86 -5.29 2.88
N GLU A 169 -11.68 -5.32 1.84
CA GLU A 169 -11.30 -5.91 0.55
C GLU A 169 -10.05 -5.25 0.00
N SER A 170 -10.01 -3.92 -0.06
CA SER A 170 -8.87 -3.18 -0.57
C SER A 170 -7.60 -3.37 0.29
N LEU A 171 -7.73 -3.32 1.60
CA LEU A 171 -6.58 -3.51 2.50
C LEU A 171 -5.90 -4.89 2.29
N PHE A 172 -6.71 -5.94 2.08
CA PHE A 172 -6.17 -7.29 1.87
C PHE A 172 -5.76 -7.53 0.42
N ASN A 173 -6.42 -6.91 -0.57
CA ASN A 173 -6.08 -7.11 -1.98
C ASN A 173 -4.70 -6.56 -2.31
N ASP A 174 -4.26 -5.45 -1.71
CA ASP A 174 -2.91 -4.92 -1.84
C ASP A 174 -1.86 -5.96 -1.41
N GLY A 175 -2.09 -6.57 -0.23
CA GLY A 175 -1.22 -7.62 0.26
C GLY A 175 -1.22 -8.87 -0.62
N VAL A 176 -2.38 -9.29 -1.10
CA VAL A 176 -2.52 -10.44 -2.02
C VAL A 176 -1.88 -10.14 -3.37
N ALA A 177 -2.07 -8.94 -3.92
CA ALA A 177 -1.48 -8.55 -5.20
C ALA A 177 0.05 -8.57 -5.17
N VAL A 178 0.66 -8.10 -4.09
CA VAL A 178 2.12 -8.20 -3.89
C VAL A 178 2.55 -9.67 -3.86
N VAL A 179 1.83 -10.55 -3.17
CA VAL A 179 2.15 -11.99 -3.16
C VAL A 179 2.03 -12.60 -4.55
N VAL A 180 0.96 -12.29 -5.30
CA VAL A 180 0.78 -12.75 -6.69
C VAL A 180 1.90 -12.22 -7.57
N PHE A 181 2.23 -10.93 -7.48
CA PHE A 181 3.31 -10.30 -8.24
C PHE A 181 4.67 -10.96 -7.97
N ILE A 182 5.06 -11.13 -6.70
CA ILE A 182 6.32 -11.78 -6.31
C ILE A 182 6.35 -13.23 -6.78
N THR A 183 5.23 -13.95 -6.68
CA THR A 183 5.14 -15.33 -7.16
C THR A 183 5.40 -15.40 -8.66
N ILE A 184 4.74 -14.56 -9.47
CA ILE A 184 4.96 -14.51 -10.92
C ILE A 184 6.40 -14.05 -11.23
N LEU A 185 6.94 -13.09 -10.49
CA LEU A 185 8.32 -12.62 -10.67
C LEU A 185 9.35 -13.72 -10.40
N LYS A 186 9.17 -14.53 -9.37
CA LYS A 186 10.01 -15.71 -9.10
C LYS A 186 9.90 -16.75 -10.21
N LEU A 187 8.71 -16.96 -10.77
CA LEU A 187 8.50 -17.86 -11.91
C LEU A 187 9.10 -17.30 -13.22
N ALA A 188 9.31 -16.01 -13.33
CA ALA A 188 9.97 -15.39 -14.48
C ALA A 188 11.49 -15.62 -14.51
N GLN A 189 12.09 -16.04 -13.41
CA GLN A 189 13.53 -16.27 -13.32
C GLN A 189 13.97 -17.52 -14.12
N PRO A 190 15.15 -17.49 -14.78
CA PRO A 190 15.66 -18.65 -15.48
C PRO A 190 15.86 -19.85 -14.55
N GLY A 191 15.31 -21.01 -14.94
CA GLY A 191 15.43 -22.24 -14.14
C GLY A 191 14.40 -22.41 -13.03
N ALA A 192 13.40 -21.54 -12.94
CA ALA A 192 12.31 -21.69 -11.99
C ALA A 192 11.50 -22.97 -12.25
N ASP A 193 11.22 -23.72 -11.20
CA ASP A 193 10.35 -24.90 -11.28
C ASP A 193 8.87 -24.48 -11.34
N ILE A 194 8.32 -24.49 -12.54
CA ILE A 194 6.93 -24.08 -12.81
C ILE A 194 6.02 -25.30 -12.68
N ASN A 195 5.77 -25.72 -11.45
CA ASN A 195 4.72 -26.70 -11.17
C ASN A 195 3.69 -26.16 -10.18
N ALA A 196 2.48 -26.71 -10.21
CA ALA A 196 1.38 -26.23 -9.38
C ALA A 196 1.68 -26.31 -7.87
N MET A 197 2.45 -27.32 -7.44
CA MET A 197 2.81 -27.49 -6.04
C MET A 197 3.81 -26.42 -5.58
N SER A 198 4.82 -26.10 -6.41
CA SER A 198 5.78 -25.02 -6.10
C SER A 198 5.10 -23.66 -6.03
N ILE A 199 4.17 -23.38 -6.94
CA ILE A 199 3.38 -22.14 -6.93
C ILE A 199 2.54 -22.05 -5.65
N LEU A 200 1.82 -23.12 -5.30
CA LEU A 200 0.98 -23.16 -4.10
C LEU A 200 1.82 -23.03 -2.83
N PHE A 201 3.00 -23.66 -2.80
CA PHE A 201 3.92 -23.55 -1.66
C PHE A 201 4.46 -22.12 -1.50
N LEU A 202 4.93 -21.50 -2.59
CA LEU A 202 5.42 -20.12 -2.57
C LEU A 202 4.32 -19.14 -2.11
N PHE A 203 3.13 -19.25 -2.70
CA PHE A 203 2.00 -18.43 -2.31
C PHE A 203 1.63 -18.64 -0.84
N GLY A 204 1.57 -19.89 -0.39
CA GLY A 204 1.29 -20.23 1.00
C GLY A 204 2.35 -19.70 1.96
N GLN A 205 3.62 -19.85 1.63
CA GLN A 205 4.73 -19.32 2.43
C GLN A 205 4.64 -17.80 2.58
N GLU A 206 4.48 -17.09 1.47
CA GLU A 206 4.37 -15.63 1.45
C GLU A 206 3.13 -15.15 2.23
N ALA A 207 1.94 -15.70 1.93
CA ALA A 207 0.70 -15.21 2.51
C ALA A 207 0.54 -15.65 3.98
N VAL A 208 0.62 -16.95 4.26
CA VAL A 208 0.41 -17.47 5.63
C VAL A 208 1.56 -17.07 6.54
N GLY A 209 2.81 -17.12 6.05
CA GLY A 209 3.98 -16.67 6.79
C GLY A 209 3.90 -15.18 7.15
N GLY A 210 3.47 -14.33 6.21
CA GLY A 210 3.27 -12.91 6.45
C GLY A 210 2.22 -12.65 7.54
N ILE A 211 1.03 -13.24 7.41
CA ILE A 211 -0.04 -13.11 8.41
C ILE A 211 0.43 -13.58 9.80
N PHE A 212 1.11 -14.73 9.85
CA PHE A 212 1.62 -15.28 11.12
C PHE A 212 2.65 -14.35 11.77
N LEU A 213 3.59 -13.81 10.98
CA LEU A 213 4.56 -12.81 11.46
C LEU A 213 3.87 -11.58 12.03
N GLY A 214 2.88 -11.05 11.31
CA GLY A 214 2.11 -9.86 11.74
C GLY A 214 1.36 -10.10 13.05
N ILE A 215 0.71 -11.26 13.20
CA ILE A 215 0.04 -11.65 14.44
C ILE A 215 1.04 -11.75 15.60
N LEU A 216 2.20 -12.36 15.36
CA LEU A 216 3.22 -12.54 16.40
C LEU A 216 3.80 -11.19 16.84
N VAL A 217 4.28 -10.36 15.94
CA VAL A 217 4.90 -9.08 16.28
C VAL A 217 3.86 -8.08 16.77
N GLY A 218 2.68 -8.01 16.14
CA GLY A 218 1.56 -7.18 16.61
C GLY A 218 1.08 -7.57 17.99
N GLY A 219 1.00 -8.89 18.28
CA GLY A 219 0.65 -9.40 19.60
C GLY A 219 1.69 -9.10 20.69
N LEU A 220 2.98 -9.18 20.35
CA LEU A 220 4.07 -8.74 21.25
C LEU A 220 3.99 -7.23 21.50
N GLY A 221 3.80 -6.44 20.45
CA GLY A 221 3.64 -5.00 20.55
C GLY A 221 2.45 -4.59 21.40
N TYR A 222 1.29 -5.21 21.19
CA TYR A 222 0.12 -5.04 22.03
C TYR A 222 0.44 -5.31 23.51
N LYS A 223 1.11 -6.42 23.80
CA LYS A 223 1.47 -6.78 25.18
C LYS A 223 2.38 -5.74 25.82
N LEU A 224 3.30 -5.13 25.08
CA LEU A 224 4.14 -4.04 25.60
C LEU A 224 3.33 -2.77 25.85
N ILE A 225 2.48 -2.38 24.91
CA ILE A 225 1.61 -1.21 25.02
C ILE A 225 0.67 -1.33 26.22
N SER A 226 0.10 -2.50 26.48
CA SER A 226 -0.84 -2.71 27.59
C SER A 226 -0.26 -2.54 29.00
N HIS A 227 1.06 -2.40 29.13
CA HIS A 227 1.72 -2.19 30.43
C HIS A 227 2.17 -0.74 30.66
N ILE A 228 1.86 0.16 29.73
CA ILE A 228 2.32 1.55 29.74
C ILE A 228 1.12 2.45 29.56
N ASP A 229 1.08 3.60 30.24
CA ASP A 229 0.10 4.68 29.97
C ASP A 229 0.88 5.96 29.68
N ASN A 230 1.48 6.01 28.50
CA ASN A 230 2.22 7.16 27.98
C ASN A 230 2.12 7.18 26.45
N TYR A 231 1.29 8.06 25.92
CA TYR A 231 1.00 8.12 24.48
C TYR A 231 2.25 8.28 23.60
N GLN A 232 3.30 8.97 24.05
CA GLN A 232 4.53 9.14 23.27
C GLN A 232 5.28 7.84 23.10
N VAL A 233 5.38 7.04 24.17
CA VAL A 233 6.02 5.73 24.16
C VAL A 233 5.16 4.73 23.35
N GLU A 234 3.85 4.79 23.48
CA GLU A 234 2.93 3.90 22.78
C GLU A 234 2.93 4.16 21.27
N VAL A 235 2.94 5.44 20.83
CA VAL A 235 3.16 5.80 19.42
C VAL A 235 4.50 5.29 18.91
N LEU A 236 5.59 5.48 19.69
CA LEU A 236 6.91 4.98 19.32
C LEU A 236 6.93 3.44 19.20
N LEU A 237 6.21 2.73 20.06
CA LEU A 237 6.06 1.28 19.97
C LEU A 237 5.30 0.86 18.69
N THR A 238 4.25 1.59 18.28
CA THR A 238 3.58 1.28 17.00
C THR A 238 4.50 1.50 15.80
N LEU A 239 5.33 2.54 15.80
CA LEU A 239 6.37 2.73 14.78
C LEU A 239 7.38 1.58 14.78
N ALA A 240 7.84 1.16 15.97
CA ALA A 240 8.77 0.04 16.11
C ALA A 240 8.16 -1.27 15.56
N ILE A 241 6.86 -1.52 15.79
CA ILE A 241 6.14 -2.67 15.21
C ILE A 241 6.24 -2.64 13.68
N VAL A 242 5.90 -1.52 13.06
CA VAL A 242 5.92 -1.40 11.59
C VAL A 242 7.32 -1.65 11.05
N MET A 243 8.33 -0.97 11.57
CA MET A 243 9.71 -1.13 11.12
C MET A 243 10.22 -2.55 11.33
N GLN A 244 9.89 -3.17 12.47
CA GLN A 244 10.32 -4.53 12.79
C GLN A 244 9.63 -5.57 11.92
N VAL A 245 8.33 -5.42 11.66
CA VAL A 245 7.58 -6.33 10.78
C VAL A 245 8.13 -6.27 9.36
N GLY A 246 8.38 -5.08 8.80
CA GLY A 246 8.98 -4.93 7.47
C GLY A 246 10.34 -5.60 7.36
N THR A 247 11.24 -5.27 8.29
CA THR A 247 12.58 -5.84 8.34
C THR A 247 12.55 -7.37 8.46
N LEU A 248 11.77 -7.91 9.40
CA LEU A 248 11.69 -9.37 9.58
C LEU A 248 11.07 -10.07 8.38
N ALA A 249 9.99 -9.51 7.78
CA ALA A 249 9.35 -10.09 6.61
C ALA A 249 10.33 -10.24 5.45
N HIS A 250 11.17 -9.21 5.22
CA HIS A 250 12.24 -9.25 4.23
C HIS A 250 13.23 -10.39 4.51
N TYR A 251 13.74 -10.52 5.75
CA TYR A 251 14.73 -11.55 6.10
C TYR A 251 14.21 -12.99 6.02
N ILE A 252 12.96 -13.24 6.37
CA ILE A 252 12.38 -14.59 6.35
C ILE A 252 11.62 -14.90 5.05
N HIS A 253 11.64 -13.97 4.09
CA HIS A 253 11.02 -14.10 2.78
C HIS A 253 9.52 -14.42 2.84
N VAL A 254 8.77 -13.58 3.57
CA VAL A 254 7.31 -13.62 3.65
C VAL A 254 6.71 -12.26 3.28
N SER A 255 5.41 -12.21 2.99
CA SER A 255 4.74 -10.98 2.58
C SER A 255 4.75 -9.93 3.70
N GLY A 256 5.55 -8.87 3.53
CA GLY A 256 5.54 -7.67 4.38
C GLY A 256 4.16 -7.00 4.44
N PRO A 257 3.51 -6.72 3.28
CA PRO A 257 2.18 -6.13 3.25
C PRO A 257 1.12 -6.88 4.07
N LEU A 258 1.01 -8.21 3.90
CA LEU A 258 0.07 -9.01 4.71
C LEU A 258 0.45 -9.04 6.18
N ALA A 259 1.73 -9.03 6.51
CA ALA A 259 2.20 -8.94 7.88
C ALA A 259 1.83 -7.58 8.51
N MET A 260 1.93 -6.48 7.76
CA MET A 260 1.52 -5.15 8.23
C MET A 260 0.02 -5.08 8.51
N VAL A 261 -0.80 -5.62 7.62
CA VAL A 261 -2.25 -5.68 7.81
C VAL A 261 -2.59 -6.46 9.08
N ALA A 262 -2.00 -7.65 9.25
CA ALA A 262 -2.24 -8.47 10.44
C ALA A 262 -1.78 -7.77 11.73
N ALA A 263 -0.59 -7.17 11.73
CA ALA A 263 -0.06 -6.42 12.88
C ALA A 263 -0.93 -5.21 13.22
N GLY A 264 -1.37 -4.44 12.20
CA GLY A 264 -2.24 -3.27 12.38
C GLY A 264 -3.59 -3.65 12.97
N VAL A 265 -4.24 -4.70 12.46
CA VAL A 265 -5.53 -5.20 13.00
C VAL A 265 -5.38 -5.64 14.46
N ILE A 266 -4.31 -6.37 14.82
CA ILE A 266 -4.07 -6.81 16.19
C ILE A 266 -3.83 -5.62 17.11
N THR A 267 -2.94 -4.70 16.72
CA THR A 267 -2.62 -3.52 17.51
C THR A 267 -3.83 -2.59 17.66
N GLY A 268 -4.59 -2.38 16.59
CA GLY A 268 -5.75 -1.50 16.58
C GLY A 268 -6.94 -2.01 17.38
N ASN A 269 -7.12 -3.32 17.50
CA ASN A 269 -8.26 -3.86 18.24
C ASN A 269 -7.90 -4.24 19.69
N HIS A 270 -7.02 -5.19 19.86
CA HIS A 270 -6.65 -5.62 21.22
C HIS A 270 -5.90 -4.52 21.99
N GLY A 271 -5.07 -3.72 21.29
CA GLY A 271 -4.38 -2.58 21.88
C GLY A 271 -5.38 -1.54 22.41
N LYS A 272 -6.35 -1.16 21.60
CA LYS A 272 -7.34 -0.12 21.95
C LYS A 272 -8.34 -0.59 23.00
N GLU A 273 -8.76 -1.85 22.97
CA GLU A 273 -9.79 -2.37 23.86
C GLU A 273 -9.25 -2.69 25.28
N PHE A 274 -8.06 -3.22 25.38
CA PHE A 274 -7.52 -3.78 26.63
C PHE A 274 -6.21 -3.12 27.11
N GLY A 275 -5.57 -2.29 26.28
CA GLY A 275 -4.23 -1.80 26.57
C GLY A 275 -4.07 -0.29 26.63
N MET A 276 -4.87 0.47 25.92
CA MET A 276 -4.65 1.90 25.74
C MET A 276 -5.70 2.74 26.46
N SER A 277 -5.28 3.87 27.03
CA SER A 277 -6.21 4.87 27.54
C SER A 277 -6.96 5.56 26.40
N LYS A 278 -8.10 6.24 26.69
CA LYS A 278 -8.84 7.01 25.68
C LYS A 278 -7.97 8.09 25.03
N VAL A 279 -7.09 8.69 25.82
CA VAL A 279 -6.16 9.75 25.36
C VAL A 279 -5.16 9.16 24.37
N THR A 280 -4.54 8.04 24.70
CA THR A 280 -3.59 7.34 23.82
C THR A 280 -4.24 6.89 22.52
N ASN A 281 -5.46 6.33 22.57
CA ASN A 281 -6.21 5.94 21.39
C ASN A 281 -6.38 7.10 20.41
N GLU A 282 -6.77 8.29 20.92
CA GLU A 282 -6.95 9.49 20.09
C GLU A 282 -5.63 9.95 19.45
N TYR A 283 -4.52 9.90 20.20
CA TYR A 283 -3.21 10.29 19.65
C TYR A 283 -2.70 9.30 18.63
N ILE A 284 -2.84 8.00 18.85
CA ILE A 284 -2.45 6.95 17.88
C ILE A 284 -3.29 7.06 16.61
N ASP A 285 -4.60 7.25 16.72
CA ASP A 285 -5.48 7.42 15.56
C ASP A 285 -5.07 8.62 14.72
N LYS A 286 -4.88 9.79 15.35
CA LYS A 286 -4.46 11.01 14.67
C LYS A 286 -3.06 10.89 14.05
N PHE A 287 -2.14 10.24 14.77
CA PHE A 287 -0.79 10.04 14.27
C PHE A 287 -0.79 9.20 12.99
N TRP A 288 -1.48 8.06 13.00
CA TRP A 288 -1.52 7.18 11.84
C TRP A 288 -2.34 7.75 10.68
N GLU A 289 -3.39 8.51 10.95
CA GLU A 289 -4.14 9.28 9.94
C GLU A 289 -3.23 10.34 9.26
N LEU A 290 -2.40 11.04 10.03
CA LEU A 290 -1.43 12.01 9.48
C LEU A 290 -0.34 11.32 8.65
N ILE A 291 0.21 10.21 9.13
CA ILE A 291 1.22 9.44 8.38
C ILE A 291 0.64 8.95 7.05
N ASP A 292 -0.56 8.36 7.08
CA ASP A 292 -1.24 7.92 5.86
C ASP A 292 -1.46 9.09 4.88
N GLY A 293 -1.98 10.21 5.35
CA GLY A 293 -2.19 11.40 4.52
C GLY A 293 -0.91 11.96 3.91
N ILE A 294 0.20 12.01 4.66
CA ILE A 294 1.50 12.49 4.16
C ILE A 294 2.06 11.52 3.12
N LEU A 295 2.02 10.22 3.40
CA LEU A 295 2.54 9.20 2.48
C LEU A 295 1.73 9.14 1.19
N ASN A 296 0.40 9.22 1.26
CA ASN A 296 -0.46 9.33 0.08
C ASN A 296 -0.13 10.59 -0.74
N ALA A 297 0.08 11.73 -0.10
CA ALA A 297 0.46 12.95 -0.80
C ALA A 297 1.80 12.82 -1.53
N ILE A 298 2.80 12.21 -0.89
CA ILE A 298 4.10 11.93 -1.50
C ILE A 298 3.95 10.94 -2.66
N LEU A 299 3.16 9.87 -2.49
CA LEU A 299 2.91 8.86 -3.51
C LEU A 299 2.33 9.49 -4.78
N PHE A 300 1.31 10.34 -4.65
CA PHE A 300 0.70 11.03 -5.80
C PHE A 300 1.64 12.04 -6.48
N VAL A 301 2.65 12.56 -5.79
CA VAL A 301 3.69 13.41 -6.40
C VAL A 301 4.72 12.57 -7.17
N LEU A 302 4.96 11.33 -6.72
CA LEU A 302 5.93 10.42 -7.34
C LEU A 302 5.41 9.75 -8.62
N ILE A 303 4.09 9.60 -8.74
CA ILE A 303 3.41 9.05 -9.94
C ILE A 303 3.30 10.12 -11.04
#